data_37656033aba041276648c5395654f8e5
#
_entry.id   37656033aba041276648c5395654f8e5
#
_cell.length_a   1.000
_cell.length_b   1.000
_cell.length_c   1.000
_cell.angle_alpha   90.00
_cell.angle_beta   90.00
_cell.angle_gamma   90.00
#
_symmetry.space_group_name_H-M   'P 1'
#
loop_
_entity.id
_entity.type
_entity.pdbx_description
1 polymer ?
#
loop_
_entity_poly.entity_id
_entity_poly.type
_entity_poly.pdbx_seq_one_letter_code
_entity_poly.pdbx_strand_id
1 'polypeptide(L)'
;MMKRVFAACVAMILTGPAYAAGGDVSLTERDWSFNGPFGTFDKAAMQRGFQVYREVCAGCHSMKYIAFRNFADLGYNEAEIKAIAAEYEVEDGPNDDGEMFMRPGVPADRMPSPYPNDNAARAGNGGALPPDLSLIAKARAHGPDYLYSLLIGYKEAPASLKVPEGMYYNDAYS
;
A
#
# COMPACT_ATOMS: atom_id res chain seq x y z
N MET A 1 46.97 29.54 45.43
CA MET A 1 46.20 30.03 44.27
C MET A 1 46.31 28.98 43.19
N MET A 2 45.27 28.14 43.03
CA MET A 2 45.28 26.96 42.12
C MET A 2 44.39 27.28 40.98
N LYS A 3 44.91 27.51 39.75
CA LYS A 3 44.15 27.78 38.53
C LYS A 3 43.61 26.46 37.99
N ARG A 4 42.30 26.31 38.04
CA ARG A 4 41.62 25.20 37.40
C ARG A 4 41.46 25.52 35.91
N VAL A 5 42.13 24.74 35.05
CA VAL A 5 41.97 24.75 33.62
C VAL A 5 40.77 23.84 33.29
N PHE A 6 39.69 24.42 32.79
CA PHE A 6 38.55 23.66 32.22
C PHE A 6 38.89 23.28 30.78
N ALA A 7 39.15 22.00 30.56
CA ALA A 7 39.22 21.46 29.19
C ALA A 7 37.80 21.20 28.69
N ALA A 8 37.35 22.02 27.78
CA ALA A 8 36.08 21.79 27.03
C ALA A 8 36.33 20.79 25.92
N CYS A 9 35.90 19.54 26.09
CA CYS A 9 35.83 18.55 25.00
C CYS A 9 34.64 18.88 24.11
N VAL A 10 34.91 19.48 22.95
CA VAL A 10 33.93 19.61 21.87
C VAL A 10 33.86 18.27 21.16
N ALA A 11 32.82 17.47 21.46
CA ALA A 11 32.49 16.29 20.71
C ALA A 11 31.79 16.73 19.38
N MET A 12 32.55 16.77 18.28
CA MET A 12 31.99 16.88 16.95
C MET A 12 31.24 15.59 16.62
N ILE A 13 29.93 15.65 16.72
CA ILE A 13 29.06 14.58 16.20
C ILE A 13 29.08 14.70 14.66
N LEU A 14 29.84 13.84 14.03
CA LEU A 14 29.80 13.63 12.58
C LEU A 14 28.47 12.93 12.22
N THR A 15 27.41 13.72 12.06
CA THR A 15 26.18 13.24 11.40
C THR A 15 26.41 13.22 9.90
N GLY A 16 27.02 12.15 9.41
CA GLY A 16 27.01 11.87 7.98
C GLY A 16 25.57 11.59 7.53
N PRO A 17 25.18 12.00 6.31
CA PRO A 17 23.90 11.59 5.76
C PRO A 17 23.89 10.06 5.69
N ALA A 18 22.94 9.44 6.39
CA ALA A 18 22.64 8.03 6.19
C ALA A 18 21.98 7.90 4.80
N TYR A 19 22.76 7.56 3.78
CA TYR A 19 22.21 7.09 2.53
C TYR A 19 21.56 5.75 2.83
N ALA A 20 20.23 5.72 2.85
CA ALA A 20 19.51 4.46 2.74
C ALA A 20 19.95 3.82 1.42
N ALA A 21 20.39 2.58 1.47
CA ALA A 21 20.85 1.81 0.31
C ALA A 21 19.64 1.45 -0.57
N GLY A 22 19.11 2.46 -1.27
CA GLY A 22 18.22 2.29 -2.41
C GLY A 22 19.04 2.72 -3.61
N GLY A 23 19.32 1.80 -4.56
CA GLY A 23 19.91 2.18 -5.84
C GLY A 23 19.03 3.23 -6.51
N ASP A 24 19.62 4.08 -7.37
CA ASP A 24 18.87 5.02 -8.19
C ASP A 24 17.91 4.25 -9.10
N VAL A 25 16.66 4.14 -8.66
CA VAL A 25 15.59 3.52 -9.43
C VAL A 25 15.07 4.56 -10.41
N SER A 26 15.14 4.24 -11.70
CA SER A 26 14.59 5.11 -12.75
C SER A 26 13.06 4.99 -12.74
N LEU A 27 12.38 5.99 -12.20
CA LEU A 27 10.93 6.06 -12.20
C LEU A 27 10.41 6.79 -13.44
N THR A 28 9.27 6.35 -13.94
CA THR A 28 8.53 7.04 -15.00
C THR A 28 7.64 8.09 -14.35
N GLU A 29 8.00 9.35 -14.50
CA GLU A 29 7.16 10.48 -14.06
C GLU A 29 5.93 10.63 -14.98
N ARG A 30 4.79 10.90 -14.36
CA ARG A 30 3.51 11.12 -15.05
C ARG A 30 2.93 12.46 -14.69
N ASP A 31 2.33 13.12 -15.69
CA ASP A 31 1.49 14.28 -15.42
C ASP A 31 0.09 13.83 -14.97
N TRP A 32 -0.06 13.72 -13.64
CA TRP A 32 -1.31 13.28 -13.04
C TRP A 32 -2.32 14.43 -12.98
N SER A 33 -3.57 14.16 -13.33
CA SER A 33 -4.66 15.16 -13.29
C SER A 33 -4.87 15.79 -11.90
N PHE A 34 -4.43 15.14 -10.86
CA PHE A 34 -4.53 15.59 -9.47
C PHE A 34 -3.29 16.36 -8.98
N ASN A 35 -2.29 16.61 -9.85
CA ASN A 35 -1.10 17.38 -9.50
C ASN A 35 -1.41 18.87 -9.37
N GLY A 36 -0.67 19.55 -8.48
CA GLY A 36 -0.74 20.98 -8.28
C GLY A 36 -1.97 21.46 -7.50
N PRO A 37 -2.08 22.79 -7.28
CA PRO A 37 -3.11 23.35 -6.38
C PRO A 37 -4.54 23.29 -6.94
N PHE A 38 -4.71 23.05 -8.22
CA PHE A 38 -6.01 22.93 -8.90
C PHE A 38 -6.24 21.53 -9.47
N GLY A 39 -5.39 20.58 -9.09
CA GLY A 39 -5.50 19.20 -9.53
C GLY A 39 -6.81 18.55 -9.06
N THR A 40 -7.39 17.68 -9.87
CA THR A 40 -8.61 16.96 -9.57
C THR A 40 -8.47 15.48 -9.93
N PHE A 41 -9.13 14.63 -9.16
CA PHE A 41 -9.19 13.21 -9.47
C PHE A 41 -10.24 12.93 -10.55
N ASP A 42 -9.85 12.21 -11.58
CA ASP A 42 -10.79 11.63 -12.55
C ASP A 42 -11.52 10.43 -11.90
N LYS A 43 -12.79 10.62 -11.55
CA LYS A 43 -13.60 9.60 -10.88
C LYS A 43 -13.74 8.32 -11.71
N ALA A 44 -13.90 8.45 -13.03
CA ALA A 44 -14.00 7.29 -13.91
C ALA A 44 -12.67 6.51 -13.95
N ALA A 45 -11.52 7.19 -13.93
CA ALA A 45 -10.23 6.52 -13.81
C ALA A 45 -10.07 5.82 -12.46
N MET A 46 -10.52 6.44 -11.36
CA MET A 46 -10.49 5.82 -10.03
C MET A 46 -11.38 4.59 -9.94
N GLN A 47 -12.57 4.61 -10.55
CA GLN A 47 -13.46 3.44 -10.61
C GLN A 47 -12.83 2.28 -11.40
N ARG A 48 -12.18 2.55 -12.53
CA ARG A 48 -11.39 1.55 -13.27
C ARG A 48 -10.24 1.00 -12.45
N GLY A 49 -9.54 1.87 -11.70
CA GLY A 49 -8.50 1.47 -10.76
C GLY A 49 -9.01 0.56 -9.64
N PHE A 50 -10.18 0.87 -9.10
CA PHE A 50 -10.84 0.02 -8.12
C PHE A 50 -11.25 -1.34 -8.71
N GLN A 51 -11.73 -1.36 -9.95
CA GLN A 51 -12.01 -2.63 -10.65
C GLN A 51 -10.74 -3.48 -10.77
N VAL A 52 -9.62 -2.90 -11.19
CA VAL A 52 -8.33 -3.62 -11.25
C VAL A 52 -7.92 -4.14 -9.87
N TYR A 53 -8.08 -3.32 -8.81
CA TYR A 53 -7.81 -3.78 -7.46
C TYR A 53 -8.63 -5.01 -7.09
N ARG A 54 -9.95 -4.97 -7.31
CA ARG A 54 -10.86 -6.08 -6.99
C ARG A 54 -10.51 -7.38 -7.73
N GLU A 55 -10.22 -7.26 -9.02
CA GLU A 55 -10.06 -8.41 -9.90
C GLU A 55 -8.64 -9.01 -9.83
N VAL A 56 -7.64 -8.20 -9.49
CA VAL A 56 -6.24 -8.62 -9.56
C VAL A 56 -5.53 -8.53 -8.20
N CYS A 57 -5.63 -7.41 -7.50
CA CYS A 57 -4.77 -7.14 -6.35
C CYS A 57 -5.35 -7.67 -5.02
N ALA A 58 -6.69 -7.65 -4.89
CA ALA A 58 -7.38 -7.94 -3.63
C ALA A 58 -7.20 -9.39 -3.14
N GLY A 59 -6.81 -10.32 -4.03
CA GLY A 59 -6.51 -11.70 -3.62
C GLY A 59 -5.27 -11.83 -2.73
N CYS A 60 -4.36 -10.83 -2.78
CA CYS A 60 -3.13 -10.82 -2.00
C CYS A 60 -2.99 -9.58 -1.11
N HIS A 61 -3.46 -8.41 -1.57
CA HIS A 61 -3.27 -7.13 -0.91
C HIS A 61 -4.53 -6.63 -0.21
N SER A 62 -4.42 -6.29 1.06
CA SER A 62 -5.49 -5.64 1.82
C SER A 62 -5.60 -4.14 1.54
N MET A 63 -6.78 -3.57 1.83
CA MET A 63 -7.05 -2.13 1.95
C MET A 63 -7.82 -1.87 3.25
N LYS A 64 -7.32 -2.37 4.36
CA LYS A 64 -8.00 -2.43 5.67
C LYS A 64 -8.35 -1.07 6.29
N TYR A 65 -7.80 0.04 5.79
CA TYR A 65 -8.14 1.38 6.29
C TYR A 65 -9.25 2.05 5.49
N ILE A 66 -9.70 1.44 4.38
CA ILE A 66 -10.78 1.95 3.54
C ILE A 66 -12.10 1.32 4.00
N ALA A 67 -13.08 2.15 4.35
CA ALA A 67 -14.45 1.73 4.56
C ALA A 67 -15.24 1.85 3.25
N PHE A 68 -16.25 1.00 3.04
CA PHE A 68 -17.05 1.03 1.80
C PHE A 68 -17.70 2.39 1.56
N ARG A 69 -18.12 3.12 2.62
CA ARG A 69 -18.64 4.49 2.49
C ARG A 69 -17.67 5.47 1.79
N ASN A 70 -16.35 5.21 1.85
CA ASN A 70 -15.36 6.07 1.19
C ASN A 70 -15.44 5.97 -0.34
N PHE A 71 -16.14 5.00 -0.90
CA PHE A 71 -16.36 4.88 -2.35
C PHE A 71 -17.24 6.01 -2.93
N ALA A 72 -17.91 6.79 -2.08
CA ALA A 72 -18.52 8.05 -2.49
C ALA A 72 -17.49 9.02 -3.12
N ASP A 73 -16.26 9.00 -2.66
CA ASP A 73 -15.17 9.83 -3.21
C ASP A 73 -14.79 9.38 -4.63
N LEU A 74 -14.97 8.10 -4.96
CA LEU A 74 -14.80 7.56 -6.31
C LEU A 74 -15.99 7.87 -7.24
N GLY A 75 -17.08 8.40 -6.69
CA GLY A 75 -18.28 8.78 -7.44
C GLY A 75 -19.41 7.75 -7.44
N TYR A 76 -19.29 6.70 -6.63
CA TYR A 76 -20.41 5.76 -6.43
C TYR A 76 -21.51 6.39 -5.59
N ASN A 77 -22.77 6.15 -5.95
CA ASN A 77 -23.91 6.56 -5.13
C ASN A 77 -24.17 5.59 -3.97
N GLU A 78 -25.07 5.95 -3.07
CA GLU A 78 -25.33 5.16 -1.85
C GLU A 78 -25.83 3.74 -2.17
N ALA A 79 -26.65 3.57 -3.18
CA ALA A 79 -27.17 2.25 -3.58
C ALA A 79 -26.06 1.36 -4.14
N GLU A 80 -25.18 1.93 -4.95
CA GLU A 80 -24.01 1.24 -5.49
C GLU A 80 -23.03 0.85 -4.37
N ILE A 81 -22.77 1.74 -3.42
CA ILE A 81 -21.91 1.47 -2.26
C ILE A 81 -22.48 0.32 -1.41
N LYS A 82 -23.81 0.31 -1.16
CA LYS A 82 -24.47 -0.80 -0.46
C LYS A 82 -24.35 -2.11 -1.23
N ALA A 83 -24.54 -2.08 -2.53
CA ALA A 83 -24.40 -3.26 -3.38
C ALA A 83 -22.97 -3.81 -3.35
N ILE A 84 -21.97 -2.94 -3.50
CA ILE A 84 -20.55 -3.33 -3.45
C ILE A 84 -20.20 -3.90 -2.07
N ALA A 85 -20.64 -3.26 -0.97
CA ALA A 85 -20.36 -3.75 0.36
C ALA A 85 -20.96 -5.14 0.60
N ALA A 86 -22.18 -5.38 0.13
CA ALA A 86 -22.88 -6.64 0.30
C ALA A 86 -22.26 -7.83 -0.49
N GLU A 87 -21.33 -7.57 -1.41
CA GLU A 87 -20.58 -8.63 -2.09
C GLU A 87 -19.47 -9.24 -1.18
N TYR A 88 -19.18 -8.61 -0.04
CA TYR A 88 -18.16 -9.05 0.90
C TYR A 88 -18.79 -9.62 2.16
N GLU A 89 -18.22 -10.72 2.66
CA GLU A 89 -18.55 -11.27 3.97
C GLU A 89 -17.67 -10.59 5.04
N VAL A 90 -18.30 -10.12 6.10
CA VAL A 90 -17.66 -9.43 7.22
C VAL A 90 -18.02 -10.15 8.52
N GLU A 91 -17.00 -10.42 9.34
CA GLU A 91 -17.22 -10.97 10.68
C GLU A 91 -17.84 -9.92 11.58
N ASP A 92 -18.88 -10.32 12.30
CA ASP A 92 -19.62 -9.47 13.26
C ASP A 92 -19.94 -10.27 14.52
N GLY A 93 -20.40 -9.60 15.56
CA GLY A 93 -20.75 -10.23 16.82
C GLY A 93 -19.98 -9.65 18.01
N PRO A 94 -20.01 -10.34 19.16
CA PRO A 94 -20.73 -11.61 19.37
C PRO A 94 -22.27 -11.43 19.36
N ASN A 95 -22.98 -12.49 18.95
CA ASN A 95 -24.44 -12.58 19.12
C ASN A 95 -24.82 -12.82 20.60
N ASP A 96 -26.11 -12.99 20.88
CA ASP A 96 -26.61 -13.19 22.25
C ASP A 96 -26.05 -14.47 22.90
N ASP A 97 -25.60 -15.43 22.12
CA ASP A 97 -24.97 -16.69 22.57
C ASP A 97 -23.44 -16.56 22.72
N GLY A 98 -22.88 -15.37 22.42
CA GLY A 98 -21.44 -15.10 22.50
C GLY A 98 -20.63 -15.57 21.29
N GLU A 99 -21.28 -15.91 20.17
CA GLU A 99 -20.66 -16.42 18.96
C GLU A 99 -20.42 -15.31 17.92
N MET A 100 -19.26 -15.37 17.24
CA MET A 100 -18.98 -14.56 16.06
C MET A 100 -19.68 -15.17 14.85
N PHE A 101 -20.18 -14.32 13.95
CA PHE A 101 -20.88 -14.75 12.74
C PHE A 101 -20.48 -13.92 11.54
N MET A 102 -20.69 -14.47 10.33
CA MET A 102 -20.47 -13.76 9.09
C MET A 102 -21.77 -13.14 8.59
N ARG A 103 -21.69 -11.92 8.07
CA ARG A 103 -22.80 -11.24 7.41
C ARG A 103 -22.33 -10.48 6.17
N PRO A 104 -23.24 -10.16 5.24
CA PRO A 104 -22.94 -9.22 4.17
C PRO A 104 -22.48 -7.86 4.74
N GLY A 105 -21.45 -7.30 4.10
CA GLY A 105 -20.91 -6.01 4.49
C GLY A 105 -21.91 -4.87 4.30
N VAL A 106 -21.73 -3.81 5.08
CA VAL A 106 -22.50 -2.55 4.98
C VAL A 106 -21.54 -1.37 4.77
N PRO A 107 -22.02 -0.19 4.35
CA PRO A 107 -21.16 0.97 4.05
C PRO A 107 -20.22 1.41 5.17
N ALA A 108 -20.57 1.11 6.43
CA ALA A 108 -19.74 1.45 7.59
C ALA A 108 -18.56 0.50 7.78
N ASP A 109 -18.64 -0.70 7.24
CA ASP A 109 -17.59 -1.70 7.39
C ASP A 109 -16.35 -1.33 6.58
N ARG A 110 -15.21 -1.81 7.05
CA ARG A 110 -13.95 -1.73 6.30
C ARG A 110 -13.84 -2.90 5.34
N MET A 111 -13.07 -2.70 4.29
CA MET A 111 -12.75 -3.78 3.35
C MET A 111 -12.02 -4.91 4.10
N PRO A 112 -12.51 -6.15 4.01
CA PRO A 112 -11.88 -7.29 4.65
C PRO A 112 -10.51 -7.59 4.03
N SER A 113 -9.61 -8.11 4.85
CA SER A 113 -8.30 -8.57 4.39
C SER A 113 -8.43 -9.95 3.72
N PRO A 114 -7.64 -10.25 2.67
CA PRO A 114 -7.67 -11.55 2.00
C PRO A 114 -7.16 -12.69 2.88
N TYR A 115 -6.41 -12.38 3.93
CA TYR A 115 -5.88 -13.34 4.88
C TYR A 115 -6.25 -12.95 6.31
N PRO A 116 -6.51 -13.94 7.19
CA PRO A 116 -6.91 -13.67 8.58
C PRO A 116 -5.78 -13.06 9.43
N ASN A 117 -4.53 -13.25 9.03
CA ASN A 117 -3.35 -12.70 9.72
C ASN A 117 -2.11 -12.74 8.82
N ASP A 118 -1.03 -12.09 9.27
CA ASP A 118 0.24 -11.98 8.55
C ASP A 118 0.91 -13.34 8.29
N ASN A 119 0.76 -14.32 9.18
CA ASN A 119 1.35 -15.64 8.99
C ASN A 119 0.66 -16.40 7.85
N ALA A 120 -0.67 -16.32 7.79
CA ALA A 120 -1.43 -16.89 6.68
C ALA A 120 -1.09 -16.19 5.35
N ALA A 121 -0.94 -14.86 5.37
CA ALA A 121 -0.51 -14.10 4.20
C ALA A 121 0.88 -14.53 3.71
N ARG A 122 1.85 -14.69 4.60
CA ARG A 122 3.19 -15.19 4.25
C ARG A 122 3.16 -16.60 3.70
N ALA A 123 2.38 -17.49 4.32
CA ALA A 123 2.25 -18.87 3.85
C ALA A 123 1.68 -18.94 2.43
N GLY A 124 0.69 -18.11 2.11
CA GLY A 124 0.09 -18.01 0.78
C GLY A 124 0.96 -17.33 -0.27
N ASN A 125 2.02 -16.60 0.13
CA ASN A 125 2.85 -15.78 -0.76
C ASN A 125 4.34 -16.13 -0.69
N GLY A 126 4.69 -17.40 -0.54
CA GLY A 126 6.08 -17.86 -0.56
C GLY A 126 6.98 -17.24 0.52
N GLY A 127 6.42 -16.87 1.67
CA GLY A 127 7.12 -16.22 2.79
C GLY A 127 7.08 -14.68 2.76
N ALA A 128 6.70 -14.07 1.64
CA ALA A 128 6.54 -12.62 1.53
C ALA A 128 5.22 -12.16 2.18
N LEU A 129 5.23 -10.96 2.79
CA LEU A 129 4.02 -10.32 3.28
C LEU A 129 3.58 -9.24 2.28
N PRO A 130 2.47 -9.45 1.54
CA PRO A 130 1.95 -8.41 0.66
C PRO A 130 1.56 -7.16 1.47
N PRO A 131 2.09 -5.97 1.15
CA PRO A 131 1.75 -4.76 1.88
C PRO A 131 0.28 -4.39 1.72
N ASP A 132 -0.30 -3.78 2.78
CA ASP A 132 -1.59 -3.11 2.70
C ASP A 132 -1.51 -1.90 1.78
N LEU A 133 -2.47 -1.77 0.86
CA LEU A 133 -2.45 -0.73 -0.17
C LEU A 133 -3.18 0.56 0.24
N SER A 134 -3.83 0.61 1.40
CA SER A 134 -4.64 1.78 1.82
C SER A 134 -3.89 3.11 1.78
N LEU A 135 -2.61 3.10 2.13
CA LEU A 135 -1.78 4.29 2.23
C LEU A 135 -0.50 4.19 1.38
N ILE A 136 -0.40 3.23 0.49
CA ILE A 136 0.82 2.90 -0.23
C ILE A 136 1.38 4.09 -1.03
N ALA A 137 0.52 4.85 -1.70
CA ALA A 137 0.90 6.03 -2.46
C ALA A 137 1.49 7.14 -1.59
N LYS A 138 1.18 7.16 -0.29
CA LYS A 138 1.76 8.11 0.68
C LYS A 138 2.99 7.53 1.37
N ALA A 139 3.05 6.22 1.53
CA ALA A 139 4.10 5.51 2.24
C ALA A 139 5.36 5.27 1.39
N ARG A 140 5.30 5.50 0.08
CA ARG A 140 6.44 5.36 -0.83
C ARG A 140 6.90 6.72 -1.33
N ALA A 141 8.22 6.89 -1.44
CA ALA A 141 8.80 8.03 -2.13
C ALA A 141 8.27 8.06 -3.57
N HIS A 142 8.02 9.24 -4.11
CA HIS A 142 7.41 9.47 -5.42
C HIS A 142 5.98 8.92 -5.59
N GLY A 143 5.37 8.36 -4.54
CA GLY A 143 3.96 8.01 -4.48
C GLY A 143 3.39 7.32 -5.73
N PRO A 144 2.48 7.99 -6.48
CA PRO A 144 1.87 7.41 -7.66
C PRO A 144 2.84 7.04 -8.77
N ASP A 145 3.92 7.81 -8.99
CA ASP A 145 4.92 7.51 -10.02
C ASP A 145 5.68 6.22 -9.71
N TYR A 146 6.00 5.98 -8.43
CA TYR A 146 6.58 4.72 -8.01
C TYR A 146 5.64 3.54 -8.29
N LEU A 147 4.36 3.63 -7.91
CA LEU A 147 3.39 2.58 -8.14
C LEU A 147 3.17 2.30 -9.63
N TYR A 148 3.08 3.36 -10.43
CA TYR A 148 2.98 3.24 -11.88
C TYR A 148 4.21 2.52 -12.45
N SER A 149 5.42 2.99 -12.11
CA SER A 149 6.67 2.40 -12.58
C SER A 149 6.82 0.94 -12.16
N LEU A 150 6.41 0.62 -10.92
CA LEU A 150 6.41 -0.76 -10.43
C LEU A 150 5.50 -1.67 -11.26
N LEU A 151 4.28 -1.22 -11.58
CA LEU A 151 3.32 -2.03 -12.33
C LEU A 151 3.74 -2.28 -13.78
N ILE A 152 4.49 -1.36 -14.41
CA ILE A 152 4.97 -1.52 -15.79
C ILE A 152 6.44 -1.96 -15.89
N GLY A 153 7.16 -2.06 -14.78
CA GLY A 153 8.60 -2.30 -14.71
C GLY A 153 9.01 -3.77 -14.76
N TYR A 154 8.07 -4.72 -14.84
CA TYR A 154 8.38 -6.15 -14.96
C TYR A 154 8.96 -6.45 -16.33
N LYS A 155 10.15 -7.09 -16.34
CA LYS A 155 10.86 -7.47 -17.57
C LYS A 155 11.84 -8.61 -17.32
N GLU A 156 12.48 -9.09 -18.38
CA GLU A 156 13.56 -10.06 -18.27
C GLU A 156 14.72 -9.51 -17.45
N ALA A 157 15.23 -10.34 -16.54
CA ALA A 157 16.37 -9.97 -15.71
C ALA A 157 17.64 -9.83 -16.55
N PRO A 158 18.53 -8.88 -16.23
CA PRO A 158 19.86 -8.84 -16.84
C PRO A 158 20.60 -10.18 -16.66
N ALA A 159 21.39 -10.58 -17.62
CA ALA A 159 22.14 -11.86 -17.58
C ALA A 159 23.08 -11.99 -16.36
N SER A 160 23.47 -10.87 -15.77
CA SER A 160 24.29 -10.81 -14.56
C SER A 160 23.52 -11.06 -13.27
N LEU A 161 22.18 -11.04 -13.29
CA LEU A 161 21.32 -11.19 -12.13
C LEU A 161 20.57 -12.54 -12.17
N LYS A 162 20.79 -13.34 -11.14
CA LYS A 162 20.02 -14.58 -10.97
C LYS A 162 18.78 -14.30 -10.12
N VAL A 163 17.61 -14.34 -10.73
CA VAL A 163 16.33 -14.23 -10.05
C VAL A 163 15.95 -15.60 -9.49
N PRO A 164 15.58 -15.71 -8.20
CA PRO A 164 15.09 -16.95 -7.61
C PRO A 164 13.81 -17.45 -8.29
N GLU A 165 13.59 -18.76 -8.26
CA GLU A 165 12.36 -19.38 -8.79
C GLU A 165 11.11 -18.80 -8.11
N GLY A 166 10.09 -18.46 -8.90
CA GLY A 166 8.85 -17.85 -8.44
C GLY A 166 8.94 -16.34 -8.20
N MET A 167 10.09 -15.72 -8.45
CA MET A 167 10.25 -14.27 -8.40
C MET A 167 10.42 -13.69 -9.80
N TYR A 168 10.10 -12.40 -9.92
CA TYR A 168 10.16 -11.67 -11.19
C TYR A 168 11.00 -10.41 -11.02
N TYR A 169 11.85 -10.17 -12.01
CA TYR A 169 12.66 -8.95 -12.03
C TYR A 169 11.80 -7.73 -12.35
N ASN A 170 12.05 -6.65 -11.62
CA ASN A 170 11.40 -5.36 -11.84
C ASN A 170 12.43 -4.25 -11.66
N ASP A 171 12.60 -3.38 -12.64
CA ASP A 171 13.60 -2.31 -12.61
C ASP A 171 13.20 -1.08 -11.80
N ALA A 172 11.93 -0.99 -11.41
CA ALA A 172 11.43 0.02 -10.49
C ALA A 172 11.41 -0.44 -9.01
N TYR A 173 11.83 -1.69 -8.75
CA TYR A 173 11.89 -2.24 -7.40
C TYR A 173 13.34 -2.29 -6.90
N SER A 174 13.63 -1.63 -5.79
CA SER A 174 14.94 -1.57 -5.14
C SER A 174 14.96 -2.29 -3.79
#